data_b77c4219dd8461f48e175a4b50b3cbdc
#
_entry.id   b77c4219dd8461f48e175a4b50b3cbdc
#
_cell.length_a   1.000
_cell.length_b   1.000
_cell.length_c   1.000
_cell.angle_alpha   90.00
_cell.angle_beta   90.00
_cell.angle_gamma   90.00
#
_symmetry.space_group_name_H-M   'P 1'
#
loop_
_entity.id
_entity.type
_entity.pdbx_description
1 polymer ?
#
loop_
_entity_poly.entity_id
_entity_poly.type
_entity_poly.pdbx_seq_one_letter_code
_entity_poly.pdbx_strand_id
1 'polypeptide(L)'
;MGGYVPPHMRQGDGGGGGGRRRGAGGRAGSDNNRNRQPSAPATPDAAVQDAIKRKDAAERKLGKDGAQGAAHAASTLASIADELRSALVSPSLSPSARSDAGLALGEALCAAAAASITASRHGPLSPELARAETDARTSAAAMYEDAYVVLADLARWCETQIKSHHSENPGDTRREWADATLAATTAAANALAARGDVSALNARDALARAVDTYESAAALSKAALDEAISSNDPTSSKNAAAEDLLAGLWNLADAKVKLAEASAEHAVEAAVSSTVTSIEAMFQHAFQTYEEACQRCDSRAGDDLAGLLMDWGVAYASHAQILVDKVLVPSTNAVPVVWDAAVAARAIASCDGALEKLGKSAEFGAGDVAAHVAFGEARRTKSEIYHAEAKVYQLCAREHDPAYGRAVAEADGALAAAADPAANFGFGAALRLDSSNADALIGAAECHVERGRMHKQFGPDVLPSVMCEYDAHVSSMRSHFARGWELYARALDLAAGANPRKDPGWASDRLEVAYNAACAACLAGELDTARGLLESVVACGGATKEVIDADADLDALRG
;
A
#
# COMPACT_ATOMS: atom_id res chain seq x y z
N MET A 1 2.56 -23.98 3.36
CA MET A 1 3.30 -22.84 2.77
C MET A 1 2.35 -21.65 2.83
N GLY A 2 2.40 -20.90 3.91
CA GLY A 2 1.70 -19.64 4.01
C GLY A 2 2.40 -18.65 3.09
N GLY A 3 1.71 -18.13 2.09
CA GLY A 3 2.25 -17.10 1.21
C GLY A 3 2.59 -15.88 2.06
N TYR A 4 3.89 -15.58 2.19
CA TYR A 4 4.36 -14.32 2.70
C TYR A 4 3.77 -13.20 1.85
N VAL A 5 3.07 -12.27 2.47
CA VAL A 5 2.60 -11.05 1.84
C VAL A 5 3.63 -9.96 2.15
N PRO A 6 4.36 -9.45 1.16
CA PRO A 6 5.35 -8.39 1.38
C PRO A 6 4.72 -7.15 2.04
N PRO A 7 5.45 -6.40 2.89
CA PRO A 7 4.95 -5.22 3.58
C PRO A 7 4.38 -4.12 2.67
N HIS A 8 4.86 -4.00 1.43
CA HIS A 8 4.32 -3.05 0.46
C HIS A 8 2.92 -3.44 -0.06
N MET A 9 2.55 -4.72 -0.04
CA MET A 9 1.16 -5.16 -0.24
C MET A 9 0.26 -4.84 0.97
N ARG A 10 0.87 -4.44 2.10
CA ARG A 10 0.20 -4.05 3.34
C ARG A 10 -0.23 -2.57 3.36
N GLN A 11 0.22 -1.77 2.38
CA GLN A 11 -0.08 -0.33 2.32
C GLN A 11 -1.40 -0.05 1.60
N GLY A 12 -2.50 -0.41 2.21
CA GLY A 12 -3.83 0.01 1.76
C GLY A 12 -4.27 1.38 2.26
N ASP A 13 -3.44 2.25 2.84
CA ASP A 13 -3.97 3.47 3.45
C ASP A 13 -3.03 4.68 3.46
N GLY A 14 -2.26 4.92 2.43
CA GLY A 14 -1.33 6.05 2.46
C GLY A 14 -1.23 6.89 1.20
N GLY A 15 -2.31 7.29 0.58
CA GLY A 15 -2.23 8.09 -0.64
C GLY A 15 -3.38 9.04 -0.86
N GLY A 16 -3.84 9.70 0.17
CA GLY A 16 -4.73 10.84 0.01
C GLY A 16 -3.95 12.05 -0.52
N GLY A 17 -3.81 12.19 -1.83
CA GLY A 17 -3.35 13.41 -2.47
C GLY A 17 -4.28 14.57 -2.13
N GLY A 18 -4.00 15.24 -1.01
CA GLY A 18 -4.75 16.40 -0.57
C GLY A 18 -4.46 17.60 -1.43
N GLY A 19 -5.33 17.89 -2.38
CA GLY A 19 -5.35 19.16 -3.09
C GLY A 19 -5.39 20.32 -2.10
N ARG A 20 -4.25 21.01 -1.90
CA ARG A 20 -4.17 22.23 -1.10
C ARG A 20 -4.83 23.37 -1.84
N ARG A 21 -6.11 23.62 -1.59
CA ARG A 21 -6.70 24.93 -1.85
C ARG A 21 -6.14 25.94 -0.83
N ARG A 22 -5.23 26.80 -1.25
CA ARG A 22 -4.82 28.00 -0.51
C ARG A 22 -5.97 29.00 -0.51
N GLY A 23 -6.71 29.07 0.59
CA GLY A 23 -7.60 30.18 0.91
C GLY A 23 -6.91 31.14 1.90
N ALA A 24 -6.52 32.32 1.41
CA ALA A 24 -5.98 33.39 2.25
C ALA A 24 -7.10 34.09 3.02
N GLY A 25 -6.80 34.53 4.25
CA GLY A 25 -7.47 35.68 4.84
C GLY A 25 -8.12 35.48 6.19
N GLY A 26 -7.37 35.85 7.23
CA GLY A 26 -7.83 35.85 8.61
C GLY A 26 -8.89 36.88 8.94
N ARG A 27 -9.50 36.68 10.09
CA ARG A 27 -9.70 37.69 11.16
C ARG A 27 -10.27 36.99 12.39
N ALA A 28 -9.62 37.24 13.51
CA ALA A 28 -10.12 36.91 14.83
C ALA A 28 -11.45 37.66 15.07
N GLY A 29 -12.43 36.89 15.56
CA GLY A 29 -13.74 37.40 15.98
C GLY A 29 -14.27 36.56 17.11
N SER A 30 -14.11 37.09 18.31
CA SER A 30 -14.89 36.98 19.55
C SER A 30 -15.89 35.83 19.68
N ASP A 31 -15.61 34.94 20.62
CA ASP A 31 -16.54 34.02 21.28
C ASP A 31 -17.75 34.77 21.87
N ASN A 32 -18.90 34.49 21.30
CA ASN A 32 -20.17 34.56 22.04
C ASN A 32 -21.29 33.94 21.18
N ASN A 33 -21.45 32.61 21.21
CA ASN A 33 -22.76 32.05 20.86
C ASN A 33 -22.96 30.65 21.48
N ARG A 34 -23.33 30.63 22.75
CA ARG A 34 -23.97 29.47 23.37
C ARG A 34 -25.42 29.41 22.89
N ASN A 35 -25.83 28.24 22.40
CA ASN A 35 -27.22 27.86 22.08
C ASN A 35 -27.89 28.58 20.89
N ARG A 36 -27.43 28.34 19.69
CA ARG A 36 -28.32 28.32 18.51
C ARG A 36 -28.45 26.88 18.03
N GLN A 37 -29.65 26.31 18.17
CA GLN A 37 -30.06 25.20 17.32
C GLN A 37 -29.79 25.62 15.87
N PRO A 38 -29.16 24.77 15.03
CA PRO A 38 -28.98 25.10 13.63
C PRO A 38 -30.38 25.35 13.04
N SER A 39 -30.63 26.57 12.61
CA SER A 39 -31.82 26.90 11.83
C SER A 39 -31.76 26.04 10.56
N ALA A 40 -32.86 25.38 10.22
CA ALA A 40 -32.96 24.59 9.00
C ALA A 40 -32.47 25.45 7.82
N PRO A 41 -31.65 24.90 6.91
CA PRO A 41 -31.12 25.65 5.77
C PRO A 41 -32.28 26.17 4.92
N ALA A 42 -32.21 27.43 4.54
CA ALA A 42 -33.32 28.15 3.89
C ALA A 42 -33.57 27.69 2.44
N THR A 43 -32.58 27.04 1.80
CA THR A 43 -32.66 26.53 0.42
C THR A 43 -31.96 25.18 0.30
N PRO A 44 -32.32 24.34 -0.70
CA PRO A 44 -31.63 23.07 -0.97
C PRO A 44 -30.12 23.23 -1.17
N ASP A 45 -29.68 24.27 -1.87
CA ASP A 45 -28.28 24.57 -2.10
C ASP A 45 -27.52 24.88 -0.79
N ALA A 46 -28.15 25.62 0.12
CA ALA A 46 -27.59 25.90 1.44
C ALA A 46 -27.49 24.64 2.29
N ALA A 47 -28.44 23.69 2.16
CA ALA A 47 -28.37 22.40 2.83
C ALA A 47 -27.17 21.56 2.35
N VAL A 48 -26.91 21.54 1.05
CA VAL A 48 -25.74 20.88 0.46
C VAL A 48 -24.45 21.47 0.98
N GLN A 49 -24.31 22.79 1.00
CA GLN A 49 -23.11 23.48 1.49
C GLN A 49 -22.88 23.24 2.99
N ASP A 50 -23.93 23.13 3.79
CA ASP A 50 -23.82 22.76 5.21
C ASP A 50 -23.36 21.29 5.38
N ALA A 51 -23.91 20.37 4.59
CA ALA A 51 -23.51 18.97 4.60
C ALA A 51 -22.02 18.80 4.21
N ILE A 52 -21.54 19.50 3.18
CA ILE A 52 -20.13 19.52 2.76
C ILE A 52 -19.22 20.01 3.89
N LYS A 53 -19.57 21.11 4.55
CA LYS A 53 -18.78 21.62 5.71
C LYS A 53 -18.69 20.61 6.84
N ARG A 54 -19.79 19.87 7.12
CA ARG A 54 -19.80 18.83 8.15
C ARG A 54 -18.97 17.61 7.73
N LYS A 55 -19.00 17.23 6.43
CA LYS A 55 -18.12 16.21 5.85
C LYS A 55 -16.66 16.55 6.10
N ASP A 56 -16.21 17.74 5.68
CA ASP A 56 -14.83 18.20 5.86
C ASP A 56 -14.43 18.26 7.35
N ALA A 57 -15.36 18.57 8.22
CA ALA A 57 -15.11 18.57 9.67
C ALA A 57 -14.98 17.15 10.25
N ALA A 58 -15.74 16.19 9.73
CA ALA A 58 -15.66 14.78 10.13
C ALA A 58 -14.35 14.15 9.64
N GLU A 59 -13.96 14.40 8.39
CA GLU A 59 -12.70 13.91 7.82
C GLU A 59 -11.47 14.44 8.58
N ARG A 60 -11.46 15.71 8.97
CA ARG A 60 -10.39 16.28 9.81
C ARG A 60 -10.25 15.64 11.19
N LYS A 61 -11.27 14.97 11.68
CA LYS A 61 -11.25 14.27 12.97
C LYS A 61 -10.79 12.82 12.86
N LEU A 62 -10.88 12.23 11.66
CA LEU A 62 -10.52 10.82 11.42
C LEU A 62 -9.14 10.43 11.97
N GLY A 63 -8.14 11.31 11.88
CA GLY A 63 -6.78 11.04 12.34
C GLY A 63 -6.48 11.43 13.79
N LYS A 64 -7.45 11.97 14.56
CA LYS A 64 -7.16 12.62 15.85
C LYS A 64 -7.49 11.80 17.08
N ASP A 65 -8.53 10.98 17.05
CA ASP A 65 -9.14 10.39 18.25
C ASP A 65 -9.10 8.84 18.30
N GLY A 66 -8.28 8.21 17.46
CA GLY A 66 -8.12 6.74 17.43
C GLY A 66 -9.38 5.99 16.98
N ALA A 67 -9.56 4.75 17.46
CA ALA A 67 -10.67 3.88 17.07
C ALA A 67 -12.05 4.48 17.32
N GLN A 68 -12.25 5.11 18.48
CA GLN A 68 -13.53 5.76 18.80
C GLN A 68 -13.80 6.95 17.89
N GLY A 69 -12.76 7.72 17.56
CA GLY A 69 -12.83 8.80 16.59
C GLY A 69 -13.17 8.29 15.19
N ALA A 70 -12.55 7.20 14.75
CA ALA A 70 -12.85 6.57 13.48
C ALA A 70 -14.29 6.03 13.40
N ALA A 71 -14.77 5.34 14.42
CA ALA A 71 -16.15 4.84 14.48
C ALA A 71 -17.18 5.99 14.46
N HIS A 72 -16.92 7.06 15.21
CA HIS A 72 -17.78 8.24 15.20
C HIS A 72 -17.77 8.95 13.83
N ALA A 73 -16.59 9.09 13.21
CA ALA A 73 -16.45 9.67 11.89
C ALA A 73 -17.18 8.82 10.83
N ALA A 74 -17.04 7.50 10.86
CA ALA A 74 -17.76 6.60 9.95
C ALA A 74 -19.27 6.79 10.02
N SER A 75 -19.84 6.80 11.22
CA SER A 75 -21.28 7.04 11.44
C SER A 75 -21.73 8.43 10.97
N THR A 76 -20.93 9.46 11.25
CA THR A 76 -21.22 10.84 10.84
C THR A 76 -21.19 10.98 9.32
N LEU A 77 -20.17 10.43 8.66
CA LEU A 77 -20.02 10.48 7.21
C LEU A 77 -21.12 9.70 6.50
N ALA A 78 -21.53 8.54 7.02
CA ALA A 78 -22.66 7.79 6.49
C ALA A 78 -23.97 8.59 6.57
N SER A 79 -24.23 9.26 7.70
CA SER A 79 -25.40 10.14 7.85
C SER A 79 -25.37 11.32 6.87
N ILE A 80 -24.20 11.92 6.64
CA ILE A 80 -24.04 13.01 5.67
C ILE A 80 -24.26 12.49 4.25
N ALA A 81 -23.78 11.29 3.92
CA ALA A 81 -24.01 10.65 2.63
C ALA A 81 -25.52 10.46 2.36
N ASP A 82 -26.30 10.03 3.36
CA ASP A 82 -27.75 9.90 3.22
C ASP A 82 -28.45 11.26 3.03
N GLU A 83 -27.99 12.30 3.71
CA GLU A 83 -28.51 13.66 3.51
C GLU A 83 -28.22 14.19 2.10
N LEU A 84 -26.98 14.01 1.62
CA LEU A 84 -26.60 14.41 0.26
C LEU A 84 -27.35 13.62 -0.81
N ARG A 85 -27.55 12.30 -0.61
CA ARG A 85 -28.37 11.46 -1.49
C ARG A 85 -29.81 11.97 -1.56
N SER A 86 -30.36 12.36 -0.42
CA SER A 86 -31.71 12.93 -0.34
C SER A 86 -31.80 14.30 -1.04
N ALA A 87 -30.77 15.14 -0.92
CA ALA A 87 -30.70 16.43 -1.58
C ALA A 87 -30.64 16.30 -3.11
N LEU A 88 -29.91 15.32 -3.63
CA LEU A 88 -29.77 15.07 -5.09
C LEU A 88 -31.10 14.71 -5.78
N VAL A 89 -32.08 14.21 -5.05
CA VAL A 89 -33.42 13.93 -5.56
C VAL A 89 -34.25 15.22 -5.74
N SER A 90 -33.86 16.32 -5.12
CA SER A 90 -34.60 17.59 -5.19
C SER A 90 -34.52 18.20 -6.60
N PRO A 91 -35.69 18.50 -7.24
CA PRO A 91 -35.68 19.12 -8.55
C PRO A 91 -35.28 20.60 -8.53
N SER A 92 -35.29 21.23 -7.37
CA SER A 92 -34.95 22.64 -7.16
C SER A 92 -33.48 22.89 -6.87
N LEU A 93 -32.64 21.84 -6.88
CA LEU A 93 -31.21 21.98 -6.70
C LEU A 93 -30.58 22.62 -7.94
N SER A 94 -29.76 23.65 -7.76
CA SER A 94 -29.03 24.27 -8.87
C SER A 94 -28.04 23.30 -9.51
N PRO A 95 -27.68 23.44 -10.79
CA PRO A 95 -26.72 22.57 -11.45
C PRO A 95 -25.38 22.52 -10.73
N SER A 96 -24.83 23.66 -10.26
CA SER A 96 -23.59 23.71 -9.49
C SER A 96 -23.73 22.95 -8.17
N ALA A 97 -24.77 23.22 -7.39
CA ALA A 97 -25.02 22.51 -6.13
C ALA A 97 -25.25 21.01 -6.32
N ARG A 98 -25.82 20.59 -7.46
CA ARG A 98 -25.96 19.19 -7.83
C ARG A 98 -24.60 18.52 -8.09
N SER A 99 -23.69 19.22 -8.78
CA SER A 99 -22.32 18.75 -8.97
C SER A 99 -21.57 18.62 -7.65
N ASP A 100 -21.61 19.66 -6.82
CA ASP A 100 -20.99 19.67 -5.51
C ASP A 100 -21.54 18.55 -4.60
N ALA A 101 -22.85 18.35 -4.61
CA ALA A 101 -23.50 17.31 -3.81
C ALA A 101 -23.13 15.90 -4.28
N GLY A 102 -23.05 15.67 -5.58
CA GLY A 102 -22.68 14.37 -6.14
C GLY A 102 -21.23 13.99 -5.81
N LEU A 103 -20.31 14.95 -5.98
CA LEU A 103 -18.89 14.75 -5.62
C LEU A 103 -18.76 14.51 -4.12
N ALA A 104 -19.34 15.36 -3.28
CA ALA A 104 -19.29 15.23 -1.83
C ALA A 104 -19.93 13.93 -1.30
N LEU A 105 -20.98 13.42 -1.97
CA LEU A 105 -21.58 12.13 -1.63
C LEU A 105 -20.62 10.98 -1.90
N GLY A 106 -19.96 10.94 -3.06
CA GLY A 106 -18.98 9.92 -3.39
C GLY A 106 -17.79 9.92 -2.42
N GLU A 107 -17.23 11.10 -2.13
CA GLU A 107 -16.16 11.28 -1.16
C GLU A 107 -16.57 10.85 0.26
N ALA A 108 -17.78 11.22 0.70
CA ALA A 108 -18.30 10.85 2.03
C ALA A 108 -18.44 9.32 2.18
N LEU A 109 -18.89 8.62 1.13
CA LEU A 109 -18.97 7.17 1.11
C LEU A 109 -17.57 6.53 1.21
N CYS A 110 -16.60 7.02 0.45
CA CYS A 110 -15.22 6.55 0.51
C CYS A 110 -14.61 6.77 1.90
N ALA A 111 -14.78 7.96 2.46
CA ALA A 111 -14.27 8.30 3.79
C ALA A 111 -14.94 7.48 4.90
N ALA A 112 -16.26 7.21 4.78
CA ALA A 112 -16.99 6.36 5.72
C ALA A 112 -16.48 4.89 5.67
N ALA A 113 -16.22 4.38 4.47
CA ALA A 113 -15.67 3.05 4.26
C ALA A 113 -14.28 2.91 4.91
N ALA A 114 -13.35 3.83 4.63
CA ALA A 114 -12.02 3.85 5.23
C ALA A 114 -12.07 3.97 6.76
N ALA A 115 -12.94 4.85 7.28
CA ALA A 115 -13.14 5.03 8.72
C ALA A 115 -13.67 3.76 9.40
N SER A 116 -14.57 3.02 8.75
CA SER A 116 -15.12 1.76 9.27
C SER A 116 -14.06 0.68 9.39
N ILE A 117 -13.19 0.54 8.39
CA ILE A 117 -12.05 -0.39 8.43
C ILE A 117 -11.10 0.02 9.55
N THR A 118 -10.73 1.30 9.62
CA THR A 118 -9.84 1.80 10.67
C THR A 118 -10.40 1.53 12.06
N ALA A 119 -11.71 1.73 12.28
CA ALA A 119 -12.35 1.46 13.55
C ALA A 119 -12.32 -0.02 13.96
N SER A 120 -12.44 -0.93 12.97
CA SER A 120 -12.48 -2.38 13.22
C SER A 120 -11.12 -3.00 13.55
N ARG A 121 -10.01 -2.30 13.27
CA ARG A 121 -8.64 -2.80 13.47
C ARG A 121 -8.08 -2.61 14.88
N HIS A 122 -8.83 -2.01 15.80
CA HIS A 122 -8.33 -1.64 17.13
C HIS A 122 -8.75 -2.63 18.21
N GLY A 123 -7.77 -3.13 18.96
CA GLY A 123 -8.00 -3.99 20.11
C GLY A 123 -6.98 -5.14 20.22
N PRO A 124 -7.00 -5.92 21.30
CA PRO A 124 -6.18 -7.12 21.40
C PRO A 124 -6.64 -8.15 20.35
N LEU A 125 -5.71 -9.01 19.90
CA LEU A 125 -6.07 -10.13 19.02
C LEU A 125 -7.16 -10.99 19.66
N SER A 126 -8.32 -11.09 18.98
CA SER A 126 -9.42 -11.94 19.39
C SER A 126 -10.22 -12.40 18.16
N PRO A 127 -10.94 -13.54 18.24
CA PRO A 127 -11.81 -14.00 17.15
C PRO A 127 -12.90 -12.98 16.80
N GLU A 128 -13.38 -12.22 17.78
CA GLU A 128 -14.38 -11.16 17.59
C GLU A 128 -13.80 -10.01 16.77
N LEU A 129 -12.54 -9.59 17.04
CA LEU A 129 -11.89 -8.54 16.29
C LEU A 129 -11.67 -8.96 14.84
N ALA A 130 -11.19 -10.18 14.60
CA ALA A 130 -10.98 -10.71 13.25
C ALA A 130 -12.28 -10.76 12.42
N ARG A 131 -13.40 -11.14 13.06
CA ARG A 131 -14.73 -11.11 12.42
C ARG A 131 -15.18 -9.68 12.13
N ALA A 132 -15.03 -8.77 13.09
CA ALA A 132 -15.40 -7.37 12.93
C ALA A 132 -14.63 -6.70 11.79
N GLU A 133 -13.33 -7.01 11.62
CA GLU A 133 -12.54 -6.52 10.49
C GLU A 133 -13.05 -7.09 9.16
N THR A 134 -13.35 -8.38 9.08
CA THR A 134 -13.90 -9.01 7.86
C THR A 134 -15.25 -8.39 7.48
N ASP A 135 -16.14 -8.18 8.46
CA ASP A 135 -17.44 -7.55 8.23
C ASP A 135 -17.29 -6.09 7.78
N ALA A 136 -16.35 -5.35 8.38
CA ALA A 136 -16.05 -3.97 8.01
C ALA A 136 -15.48 -3.87 6.59
N ARG A 137 -14.57 -4.75 6.18
CA ARG A 137 -14.04 -4.81 4.81
C ARG A 137 -15.14 -5.11 3.80
N THR A 138 -16.05 -6.05 4.10
CA THR A 138 -17.19 -6.39 3.24
C THR A 138 -18.13 -5.21 3.08
N SER A 139 -18.45 -4.52 4.17
CA SER A 139 -19.28 -3.30 4.14
C SER A 139 -18.60 -2.16 3.39
N ALA A 140 -17.31 -1.95 3.60
CA ALA A 140 -16.53 -0.94 2.90
C ALA A 140 -16.49 -1.18 1.38
N ALA A 141 -16.31 -2.42 0.94
CA ALA A 141 -16.35 -2.76 -0.48
C ALA A 141 -17.68 -2.37 -1.14
N ALA A 142 -18.80 -2.54 -0.44
CA ALA A 142 -20.11 -2.10 -0.92
C ALA A 142 -20.21 -0.56 -1.00
N MET A 143 -19.70 0.15 0.02
CA MET A 143 -19.69 1.63 0.03
C MET A 143 -18.82 2.20 -1.10
N TYR A 144 -17.68 1.59 -1.40
CA TYR A 144 -16.83 2.00 -2.51
C TYR A 144 -17.50 1.77 -3.87
N GLU A 145 -18.26 0.67 -4.05
CA GLU A 145 -19.03 0.47 -5.26
C GLU A 145 -20.16 1.50 -5.41
N ASP A 146 -20.87 1.81 -4.33
CA ASP A 146 -21.88 2.87 -4.31
C ASP A 146 -21.26 4.24 -4.66
N ALA A 147 -20.10 4.56 -4.11
CA ALA A 147 -19.36 5.78 -4.42
C ALA A 147 -19.02 5.85 -5.91
N TYR A 148 -18.47 4.77 -6.46
CA TYR A 148 -18.17 4.69 -7.90
C TYR A 148 -19.41 4.95 -8.76
N VAL A 149 -20.54 4.30 -8.47
CA VAL A 149 -21.79 4.48 -9.26
C VAL A 149 -22.22 5.94 -9.25
N VAL A 150 -22.25 6.57 -8.07
CA VAL A 150 -22.64 7.99 -7.95
C VAL A 150 -21.69 8.91 -8.72
N LEU A 151 -20.40 8.69 -8.61
CA LEU A 151 -19.39 9.53 -9.25
C LEU A 151 -19.34 9.34 -10.78
N ALA A 152 -19.50 8.12 -11.26
CA ALA A 152 -19.60 7.83 -12.69
C ALA A 152 -20.87 8.42 -13.31
N ASP A 153 -21.99 8.40 -12.59
CA ASP A 153 -23.23 9.05 -13.02
C ASP A 153 -23.07 10.57 -13.04
N LEU A 154 -22.39 11.14 -12.05
CA LEU A 154 -22.08 12.57 -12.01
C LEU A 154 -21.20 12.98 -13.20
N ALA A 155 -20.12 12.23 -13.48
CA ALA A 155 -19.25 12.52 -14.63
C ALA A 155 -20.04 12.54 -15.95
N ARG A 156 -20.88 11.53 -16.19
CA ARG A 156 -21.76 11.46 -17.37
C ARG A 156 -22.76 12.63 -17.44
N TRP A 157 -23.29 13.01 -16.30
CA TRP A 157 -24.20 14.16 -16.23
C TRP A 157 -23.45 15.47 -16.57
N CYS A 158 -22.24 15.71 -16.01
CA CYS A 158 -21.40 16.87 -16.34
C CYS A 158 -21.05 16.93 -17.83
N GLU A 159 -20.69 15.80 -18.46
CA GLU A 159 -20.47 15.72 -19.91
C GLU A 159 -21.70 16.14 -20.71
N THR A 160 -22.91 15.81 -20.23
CA THR A 160 -24.15 16.22 -20.87
C THR A 160 -24.36 17.73 -20.76
N GLN A 161 -23.95 18.35 -19.62
CA GLN A 161 -23.99 19.81 -19.48
C GLN A 161 -23.02 20.49 -20.44
N ILE A 162 -21.81 19.98 -20.63
CA ILE A 162 -20.84 20.49 -21.63
C ILE A 162 -21.49 20.51 -23.03
N LYS A 163 -22.21 19.45 -23.42
CA LYS A 163 -22.86 19.35 -24.75
C LYS A 163 -24.05 20.27 -24.89
N SER A 164 -24.81 20.53 -23.82
CA SER A 164 -26.04 21.35 -23.86
C SER A 164 -25.77 22.85 -23.84
N HIS A 165 -24.69 23.30 -23.22
CA HIS A 165 -24.37 24.72 -23.08
C HIS A 165 -23.56 25.33 -24.25
N HIS A 166 -23.49 24.65 -25.39
CA HIS A 166 -22.75 25.13 -26.57
C HIS A 166 -23.26 26.46 -27.17
N SER A 167 -24.39 27.02 -26.69
CA SER A 167 -25.06 28.12 -27.36
C SER A 167 -25.01 29.48 -26.71
N GLU A 168 -24.74 29.66 -25.43
CA GLU A 168 -25.02 30.93 -24.78
C GLU A 168 -23.83 31.67 -24.08
N ASN A 169 -22.75 31.01 -23.67
CA ASN A 169 -21.53 31.67 -23.20
C ASN A 169 -20.37 30.66 -23.13
N PRO A 170 -19.48 30.60 -24.15
CA PRO A 170 -18.70 29.38 -24.38
C PRO A 170 -17.46 29.22 -23.51
N GLY A 171 -16.98 30.23 -22.76
CA GLY A 171 -15.68 30.18 -22.12
C GLY A 171 -15.68 29.55 -20.73
N ASP A 172 -16.24 30.24 -19.76
CA ASP A 172 -16.05 29.89 -18.33
C ASP A 172 -16.93 28.71 -17.91
N THR A 173 -18.19 28.66 -18.33
CA THR A 173 -19.13 27.60 -17.91
C THR A 173 -18.76 26.22 -18.44
N ARG A 174 -18.22 26.15 -19.67
CA ARG A 174 -17.74 24.90 -20.27
C ARG A 174 -16.54 24.34 -19.50
N ARG A 175 -15.65 25.23 -19.06
CA ARG A 175 -14.47 24.86 -18.28
C ARG A 175 -14.86 24.36 -16.89
N GLU A 176 -15.80 25.02 -16.21
CA GLU A 176 -16.32 24.54 -14.92
C GLU A 176 -16.89 23.12 -15.01
N TRP A 177 -17.63 22.80 -16.08
CA TRP A 177 -18.15 21.44 -16.28
C TRP A 177 -17.07 20.43 -16.68
N ALA A 178 -16.03 20.84 -17.40
CA ALA A 178 -14.89 19.99 -17.71
C ALA A 178 -14.10 19.65 -16.44
N ASP A 179 -13.84 20.64 -15.59
CA ASP A 179 -13.18 20.45 -14.29
C ASP A 179 -14.01 19.54 -13.37
N ALA A 180 -15.34 19.72 -13.35
CA ALA A 180 -16.24 18.85 -12.58
C ALA A 180 -16.27 17.42 -13.12
N THR A 181 -16.21 17.23 -14.44
CA THR A 181 -16.12 15.91 -15.08
C THR A 181 -14.82 15.21 -14.68
N LEU A 182 -13.70 15.91 -14.75
CA LEU A 182 -12.40 15.40 -14.34
C LEU A 182 -12.39 15.00 -12.87
N ALA A 183 -12.87 15.88 -11.98
CA ALA A 183 -12.93 15.60 -10.55
C ALA A 183 -13.78 14.36 -10.23
N ALA A 184 -14.96 14.25 -10.85
CA ALA A 184 -15.84 13.10 -10.67
C ALA A 184 -15.23 11.80 -11.22
N THR A 185 -14.57 11.86 -12.38
CA THR A 185 -13.92 10.68 -13.00
C THR A 185 -12.74 10.20 -12.15
N THR A 186 -11.90 11.12 -11.66
CA THR A 186 -10.79 10.78 -10.77
C THR A 186 -11.28 10.19 -9.46
N ALA A 187 -12.30 10.79 -8.84
CA ALA A 187 -12.88 10.27 -7.60
C ALA A 187 -13.53 8.88 -7.80
N ALA A 188 -14.16 8.63 -8.96
CA ALA A 188 -14.70 7.32 -9.31
C ALA A 188 -13.61 6.26 -9.44
N ALA A 189 -12.48 6.61 -10.06
CA ALA A 189 -11.33 5.72 -10.16
C ALA A 189 -10.72 5.41 -8.79
N ASN A 190 -10.59 6.42 -7.92
CA ASN A 190 -10.13 6.24 -6.53
C ASN A 190 -11.03 5.27 -5.74
N ALA A 191 -12.36 5.39 -5.91
CA ALA A 191 -13.31 4.49 -5.26
C ALA A 191 -13.15 3.03 -5.72
N LEU A 192 -12.93 2.80 -7.02
CA LEU A 192 -12.68 1.46 -7.56
C LEU A 192 -11.34 0.88 -7.10
N ALA A 193 -10.28 1.68 -7.07
CA ALA A 193 -8.98 1.27 -6.57
C ALA A 193 -9.07 0.85 -5.09
N ALA A 194 -9.71 1.69 -4.25
CA ALA A 194 -9.93 1.38 -2.85
C ALA A 194 -10.82 0.14 -2.64
N ARG A 195 -11.80 -0.10 -3.53
CA ARG A 195 -12.59 -1.33 -3.52
C ARG A 195 -11.72 -2.56 -3.85
N GLY A 196 -10.81 -2.44 -4.79
CA GLY A 196 -9.83 -3.49 -5.11
C GLY A 196 -8.99 -3.86 -3.91
N ASP A 197 -8.49 -2.87 -3.18
CA ASP A 197 -7.65 -3.06 -1.99
C ASP A 197 -8.36 -3.80 -0.84
N VAL A 198 -9.69 -3.71 -0.74
CA VAL A 198 -10.47 -4.33 0.37
C VAL A 198 -11.20 -5.60 -0.02
N SER A 199 -11.31 -5.93 -1.30
CA SER A 199 -12.11 -7.05 -1.81
C SER A 199 -11.23 -8.19 -2.34
N ALA A 200 -11.03 -9.23 -1.55
CA ALA A 200 -10.24 -10.40 -1.98
C ALA A 200 -10.84 -11.14 -3.19
N LEU A 201 -12.18 -11.18 -3.34
CA LEU A 201 -12.85 -11.97 -4.38
C LEU A 201 -12.96 -11.26 -5.74
N ASN A 202 -13.01 -9.93 -5.76
CA ASN A 202 -13.26 -9.12 -6.97
C ASN A 202 -12.22 -8.02 -7.17
N ALA A 203 -11.06 -8.12 -6.53
CA ALA A 203 -10.00 -7.12 -6.59
C ALA A 203 -9.61 -6.83 -8.05
N ARG A 204 -9.33 -7.86 -8.82
CA ARG A 204 -8.89 -7.75 -10.22
C ARG A 204 -9.90 -6.98 -11.10
N ASP A 205 -11.19 -7.30 -10.99
CA ASP A 205 -12.22 -6.63 -11.82
C ASP A 205 -12.40 -5.17 -11.41
N ALA A 206 -12.36 -4.86 -10.11
CA ALA A 206 -12.41 -3.50 -9.60
C ALA A 206 -11.19 -2.69 -10.06
N LEU A 207 -9.99 -3.26 -9.96
CA LEU A 207 -8.75 -2.62 -10.38
C LEU A 207 -8.66 -2.44 -11.91
N ALA A 208 -9.15 -3.40 -12.71
CA ALA A 208 -9.22 -3.22 -14.16
C ALA A 208 -10.13 -2.04 -14.53
N ARG A 209 -11.31 -1.93 -13.91
CA ARG A 209 -12.21 -0.77 -14.08
C ARG A 209 -11.57 0.52 -13.57
N ALA A 210 -10.79 0.48 -12.49
CA ALA A 210 -10.03 1.64 -12.00
C ALA A 210 -9.02 2.12 -13.04
N VAL A 211 -8.24 1.22 -13.64
CA VAL A 211 -7.26 1.54 -14.69
C VAL A 211 -7.95 2.23 -15.88
N ASP A 212 -9.04 1.66 -16.42
CA ASP A 212 -9.79 2.25 -17.53
C ASP A 212 -10.31 3.65 -17.17
N THR A 213 -10.74 3.84 -15.92
CA THR A 213 -11.28 5.12 -15.44
C THR A 213 -10.17 6.15 -15.24
N TYR A 214 -9.01 5.74 -14.72
CA TYR A 214 -7.83 6.62 -14.61
C TYR A 214 -7.25 6.99 -15.98
N GLU A 215 -7.26 6.09 -16.96
CA GLU A 215 -6.87 6.42 -18.34
C GLU A 215 -7.77 7.52 -18.92
N SER A 216 -9.07 7.43 -18.65
CA SER A 216 -10.03 8.47 -19.04
C SER A 216 -9.76 9.80 -18.32
N ALA A 217 -9.48 9.78 -17.02
CA ALA A 217 -9.12 10.98 -16.25
C ALA A 217 -7.81 11.63 -16.75
N ALA A 218 -6.77 10.84 -16.98
CA ALA A 218 -5.50 11.34 -17.53
C ALA A 218 -5.66 11.95 -18.92
N ALA A 219 -6.51 11.37 -19.77
CA ALA A 219 -6.84 11.93 -21.09
C ALA A 219 -7.56 13.29 -20.97
N LEU A 220 -8.49 13.43 -20.02
CA LEU A 220 -9.18 14.69 -19.73
C LEU A 220 -8.20 15.75 -19.23
N SER A 221 -7.32 15.42 -18.27
CA SER A 221 -6.29 16.33 -17.76
C SER A 221 -5.33 16.79 -18.86
N LYS A 222 -4.93 15.86 -19.75
CA LYS A 222 -4.09 16.20 -20.90
C LYS A 222 -4.79 17.16 -21.86
N ALA A 223 -6.05 16.91 -22.19
CA ALA A 223 -6.83 17.81 -23.04
C ALA A 223 -6.98 19.20 -22.41
N ALA A 224 -7.21 19.30 -21.10
CA ALA A 224 -7.29 20.56 -20.37
C ALA A 224 -5.95 21.33 -20.42
N LEU A 225 -4.82 20.64 -20.28
CA LEU A 225 -3.48 21.24 -20.39
C LEU A 225 -3.22 21.74 -21.81
N ASP A 226 -3.53 20.95 -22.84
CA ASP A 226 -3.36 21.32 -24.25
C ASP A 226 -4.23 22.54 -24.61
N GLU A 227 -5.45 22.62 -24.09
CA GLU A 227 -6.34 23.78 -24.24
C GLU A 227 -5.76 25.02 -23.54
N ALA A 228 -5.29 24.88 -22.30
CA ALA A 228 -4.68 25.99 -21.55
C ALA A 228 -3.38 26.53 -22.22
N ILE A 229 -2.62 25.67 -22.88
CA ILE A 229 -1.44 26.07 -23.64
C ILE A 229 -1.86 26.80 -24.93
N SER A 230 -2.82 26.28 -25.68
CA SER A 230 -3.25 26.82 -26.97
C SER A 230 -4.02 28.14 -26.83
N SER A 231 -4.81 28.30 -25.79
CA SER A 231 -5.56 29.53 -25.47
C SER A 231 -4.70 30.63 -24.86
N ASN A 232 -3.41 30.36 -24.64
CA ASN A 232 -2.48 31.26 -23.96
C ASN A 232 -2.96 31.73 -22.57
N ASP A 233 -3.58 30.84 -21.85
CA ASP A 233 -4.10 31.07 -20.49
C ASP A 233 -3.03 31.55 -19.52
N PRO A 234 -3.44 32.14 -18.39
CA PRO A 234 -2.51 32.52 -17.32
C PRO A 234 -1.65 31.33 -16.86
N THR A 235 -0.42 31.59 -16.47
CA THR A 235 0.53 30.58 -15.99
C THR A 235 -0.05 29.73 -14.85
N SER A 236 -0.89 30.34 -13.99
CA SER A 236 -1.57 29.61 -12.90
C SER A 236 -2.51 28.49 -13.39
N SER A 237 -3.23 28.73 -14.50
CA SER A 237 -4.12 27.71 -15.08
C SER A 237 -3.34 26.59 -15.75
N LYS A 238 -2.22 26.92 -16.42
CA LYS A 238 -1.33 25.91 -17.02
C LYS A 238 -0.68 25.04 -15.95
N ASN A 239 -0.25 25.64 -14.84
CA ASN A 239 0.34 24.89 -13.72
C ASN A 239 -0.69 23.97 -13.06
N ALA A 240 -1.92 24.44 -12.81
CA ALA A 240 -2.97 23.61 -12.25
C ALA A 240 -3.31 22.40 -13.15
N ALA A 241 -3.46 22.61 -14.46
CA ALA A 241 -3.71 21.52 -15.40
C ALA A 241 -2.52 20.55 -15.52
N ALA A 242 -1.29 21.03 -15.35
CA ALA A 242 -0.11 20.17 -15.32
C ALA A 242 -0.02 19.35 -14.02
N GLU A 243 -0.39 19.93 -12.88
CA GLU A 243 -0.50 19.23 -11.59
C GLU A 243 -1.58 18.14 -11.64
N ASP A 244 -2.75 18.43 -12.22
CA ASP A 244 -3.82 17.45 -12.39
C ASP A 244 -3.40 16.29 -13.30
N LEU A 245 -2.67 16.57 -14.38
CA LEU A 245 -2.15 15.53 -15.26
C LEU A 245 -1.09 14.68 -14.57
N LEU A 246 -0.19 15.27 -13.80
CA LEU A 246 0.82 14.56 -13.01
C LEU A 246 0.14 13.61 -12.01
N ALA A 247 -0.83 14.10 -11.24
CA ALA A 247 -1.59 13.29 -10.29
C ALA A 247 -2.36 12.17 -10.98
N GLY A 248 -2.96 12.44 -12.16
CA GLY A 248 -3.67 11.44 -12.97
C GLY A 248 -2.75 10.32 -13.47
N LEU A 249 -1.56 10.66 -13.94
CA LEU A 249 -0.57 9.68 -14.40
C LEU A 249 -0.01 8.85 -13.24
N TRP A 250 0.25 9.48 -12.09
CA TRP A 250 0.72 8.78 -10.89
C TRP A 250 -0.30 7.75 -10.43
N ASN A 251 -1.56 8.16 -10.21
CA ASN A 251 -2.63 7.24 -9.79
C ASN A 251 -2.88 6.12 -10.82
N LEU A 252 -2.75 6.42 -12.12
CA LEU A 252 -2.85 5.41 -13.18
C LEU A 252 -1.73 4.36 -13.09
N ALA A 253 -0.50 4.80 -12.84
CA ALA A 253 0.64 3.90 -12.71
C ALA A 253 0.45 2.97 -11.50
N ASP A 254 0.05 3.51 -10.35
CA ASP A 254 -0.24 2.74 -9.14
C ASP A 254 -1.38 1.73 -9.36
N ALA A 255 -2.46 2.13 -9.99
CA ALA A 255 -3.57 1.22 -10.31
C ALA A 255 -3.14 0.08 -11.24
N LYS A 256 -2.25 0.33 -12.22
CA LYS A 256 -1.69 -0.71 -13.08
C LYS A 256 -0.82 -1.70 -12.31
N VAL A 257 -0.03 -1.23 -11.34
CA VAL A 257 0.74 -2.10 -10.43
C VAL A 257 -0.19 -3.00 -9.63
N LYS A 258 -1.17 -2.43 -8.95
CA LYS A 258 -2.16 -3.18 -8.16
C LYS A 258 -2.94 -4.20 -9.00
N LEU A 259 -3.27 -3.87 -10.25
CA LEU A 259 -3.90 -4.81 -11.18
C LEU A 259 -2.97 -5.97 -11.53
N ALA A 260 -1.68 -5.71 -11.73
CA ALA A 260 -0.69 -6.75 -11.99
C ALA A 260 -0.52 -7.68 -10.79
N GLU A 261 -0.46 -7.13 -9.57
CA GLU A 261 -0.40 -7.86 -8.31
C GLU A 261 -1.64 -8.76 -8.12
N ALA A 262 -2.85 -8.20 -8.24
CA ALA A 262 -4.09 -8.96 -8.14
C ALA A 262 -4.20 -10.04 -9.23
N SER A 263 -3.64 -9.80 -10.41
CA SER A 263 -3.58 -10.80 -11.49
C SER A 263 -2.61 -11.93 -11.18
N ALA A 264 -1.51 -11.63 -10.46
CA ALA A 264 -0.55 -12.62 -10.01
C ALA A 264 -1.12 -13.53 -8.90
N GLU A 265 -1.90 -12.98 -7.98
CA GLU A 265 -2.56 -13.76 -6.92
C GLU A 265 -3.53 -14.80 -7.49
N HIS A 266 -4.24 -14.48 -8.56
CA HIS A 266 -5.23 -15.35 -9.20
C HIS A 266 -4.63 -16.28 -10.27
N ALA A 267 -3.30 -16.27 -10.46
CA ALA A 267 -2.63 -17.12 -11.44
C ALA A 267 -2.71 -18.60 -11.04
N VAL A 268 -3.30 -19.42 -11.90
CA VAL A 268 -3.38 -20.87 -11.70
C VAL A 268 -2.04 -21.51 -12.08
N GLU A 269 -1.53 -22.43 -11.26
CA GLU A 269 -0.22 -23.10 -11.45
C GLU A 269 -0.02 -23.71 -12.85
N ALA A 270 -1.09 -24.19 -13.48
CA ALA A 270 -1.01 -24.84 -14.82
C ALA A 270 -0.71 -23.87 -15.99
N ALA A 271 -0.83 -22.54 -15.78
CA ALA A 271 -0.67 -21.53 -16.82
C ALA A 271 0.44 -20.49 -16.50
N VAL A 272 1.33 -20.81 -15.57
CA VAL A 272 2.31 -19.87 -14.99
C VAL A 272 3.09 -19.10 -16.05
N SER A 273 3.63 -19.74 -17.09
CA SER A 273 4.48 -19.06 -18.08
C SER A 273 3.77 -17.98 -18.88
N SER A 274 2.55 -18.24 -19.39
CA SER A 274 1.79 -17.24 -20.15
C SER A 274 1.23 -16.13 -19.25
N THR A 275 0.87 -16.48 -18.02
CA THR A 275 0.36 -15.53 -17.03
C THR A 275 1.47 -14.59 -16.55
N VAL A 276 2.67 -15.11 -16.27
CA VAL A 276 3.84 -14.31 -15.89
C VAL A 276 4.19 -13.31 -17.00
N THR A 277 4.20 -13.73 -18.28
CA THR A 277 4.46 -12.80 -19.39
C THR A 277 3.42 -11.66 -19.45
N SER A 278 2.15 -11.98 -19.19
CA SER A 278 1.08 -10.94 -19.15
C SER A 278 1.28 -9.98 -17.98
N ILE A 279 1.63 -10.50 -16.80
CA ILE A 279 1.90 -9.70 -15.59
C ILE A 279 3.12 -8.79 -15.81
N GLU A 280 4.21 -9.33 -16.39
CA GLU A 280 5.38 -8.53 -16.74
C GLU A 280 5.03 -7.38 -17.69
N ALA A 281 4.17 -7.64 -18.71
CA ALA A 281 3.69 -6.58 -19.60
C ALA A 281 2.90 -5.48 -18.85
N MET A 282 2.07 -5.84 -17.87
CA MET A 282 1.34 -4.87 -17.04
C MET A 282 2.32 -4.00 -16.22
N PHE A 283 3.34 -4.60 -15.60
CA PHE A 283 4.37 -3.84 -14.89
C PHE A 283 5.16 -2.92 -15.82
N GLN A 284 5.52 -3.37 -17.02
CA GLN A 284 6.21 -2.53 -18.00
C GLN A 284 5.37 -1.30 -18.39
N HIS A 285 4.06 -1.47 -18.57
CA HIS A 285 3.16 -0.35 -18.83
C HIS A 285 3.06 0.60 -17.61
N ALA A 286 3.04 0.07 -16.39
CA ALA A 286 3.10 0.88 -15.18
C ALA A 286 4.40 1.70 -15.11
N PHE A 287 5.55 1.08 -15.36
CA PHE A 287 6.87 1.74 -15.35
C PHE A 287 6.96 2.87 -16.39
N GLN A 288 6.40 2.66 -17.60
CA GLN A 288 6.31 3.70 -18.62
C GLN A 288 5.45 4.87 -18.15
N THR A 289 4.35 4.59 -17.44
CA THR A 289 3.47 5.63 -16.90
C THR A 289 4.15 6.42 -15.78
N TYR A 290 4.90 5.75 -14.88
CA TYR A 290 5.74 6.41 -13.88
C TYR A 290 6.83 7.28 -14.52
N GLU A 291 7.48 6.78 -15.57
CA GLU A 291 8.49 7.54 -16.30
C GLU A 291 7.90 8.81 -16.91
N GLU A 292 6.72 8.71 -17.55
CA GLU A 292 6.00 9.87 -18.09
C GLU A 292 5.64 10.87 -16.98
N ALA A 293 5.17 10.40 -15.83
CA ALA A 293 4.89 11.23 -14.67
C ALA A 293 6.15 11.95 -14.16
N CYS A 294 7.27 11.24 -14.01
CA CYS A 294 8.55 11.82 -13.59
C CYS A 294 9.06 12.90 -14.55
N GLN A 295 8.89 12.71 -15.87
CA GLN A 295 9.30 13.71 -16.88
C GLN A 295 8.49 15.01 -16.78
N ARG A 296 7.28 14.95 -16.20
CA ARG A 296 6.39 16.10 -16.02
C ARG A 296 6.54 16.76 -14.64
N CYS A 297 7.13 16.04 -13.68
CA CYS A 297 7.36 16.57 -12.36
C CYS A 297 8.41 17.70 -12.42
N ASP A 298 8.06 18.89 -11.96
CA ASP A 298 9.02 20.00 -11.87
C ASP A 298 10.09 19.63 -10.83
N SER A 299 11.36 19.78 -11.19
CA SER A 299 12.50 19.56 -10.29
C SER A 299 12.48 20.41 -9.01
N ARG A 300 11.56 21.37 -8.92
CA ARG A 300 11.34 22.21 -7.74
C ARG A 300 10.33 21.63 -6.74
N ALA A 301 9.54 20.64 -7.15
CA ALA A 301 8.58 19.94 -6.31
C ALA A 301 9.23 18.69 -5.69
N GLY A 302 10.22 18.89 -4.81
CA GLY A 302 11.04 17.81 -4.24
C GLY A 302 10.22 16.74 -3.53
N ASP A 303 9.16 17.12 -2.80
CA ASP A 303 8.31 16.19 -2.06
C ASP A 303 7.47 15.30 -3.00
N ASP A 304 6.89 15.87 -4.07
CA ASP A 304 6.11 15.11 -5.05
C ASP A 304 6.99 14.13 -5.83
N LEU A 305 8.20 14.57 -6.21
CA LEU A 305 9.17 13.71 -6.89
C LEU A 305 9.65 12.58 -5.97
N ALA A 306 9.86 12.84 -4.67
CA ALA A 306 10.23 11.82 -3.70
C ALA A 306 9.14 10.75 -3.58
N GLY A 307 7.87 11.15 -3.44
CA GLY A 307 6.72 10.24 -3.39
C GLY A 307 6.60 9.39 -4.67
N LEU A 308 6.67 10.03 -5.84
CA LEU A 308 6.59 9.35 -7.13
C LEU A 308 7.73 8.33 -7.32
N LEU A 309 8.96 8.67 -6.92
CA LEU A 309 10.10 7.76 -6.98
C LEU A 309 9.95 6.61 -5.97
N MET A 310 9.35 6.86 -4.81
CA MET A 310 9.05 5.83 -3.82
C MET A 310 8.10 4.79 -4.40
N ASP A 311 6.94 5.22 -4.91
CA ASP A 311 5.94 4.30 -5.45
C ASP A 311 6.47 3.55 -6.68
N TRP A 312 7.23 4.22 -7.53
CA TRP A 312 7.90 3.55 -8.66
C TRP A 312 8.92 2.50 -8.18
N GLY A 313 9.69 2.80 -7.14
CA GLY A 313 10.63 1.85 -6.54
C GLY A 313 9.91 0.65 -5.90
N VAL A 314 8.80 0.88 -5.21
CA VAL A 314 7.93 -0.17 -4.65
C VAL A 314 7.37 -1.06 -5.77
N ALA A 315 6.93 -0.47 -6.88
CA ALA A 315 6.44 -1.22 -8.05
C ALA A 315 7.51 -2.16 -8.64
N TYR A 316 8.78 -1.72 -8.70
CA TYR A 316 9.89 -2.57 -9.09
C TYR A 316 10.15 -3.71 -8.11
N ALA A 317 10.08 -3.44 -6.80
CA ALA A 317 10.24 -4.47 -5.77
C ALA A 317 9.11 -5.52 -5.83
N SER A 318 7.86 -5.08 -6.03
CA SER A 318 6.70 -5.96 -6.20
C SER A 318 6.84 -6.85 -7.44
N HIS A 319 7.28 -6.29 -8.57
CA HIS A 319 7.56 -7.08 -9.77
C HIS A 319 8.62 -8.17 -9.50
N ALA A 320 9.71 -7.83 -8.81
CA ALA A 320 10.74 -8.79 -8.44
C ALA A 320 10.18 -9.91 -7.54
N GLN A 321 9.40 -9.54 -6.52
CA GLN A 321 8.78 -10.49 -5.59
C GLN A 321 7.85 -11.47 -6.31
N ILE A 322 7.03 -11.00 -7.23
CA ILE A 322 6.16 -11.88 -8.03
C ILE A 322 6.96 -12.89 -8.85
N LEU A 323 8.09 -12.48 -9.45
CA LEU A 323 8.97 -13.40 -10.16
C LEU A 323 9.60 -14.44 -9.22
N VAL A 324 9.94 -14.04 -8.00
CA VAL A 324 10.42 -14.96 -6.96
C VAL A 324 9.33 -15.96 -6.60
N ASP A 325 8.17 -15.50 -6.21
CA ASP A 325 7.09 -16.34 -5.66
C ASP A 325 6.45 -17.26 -6.70
N LYS A 326 6.31 -16.79 -7.94
CA LYS A 326 5.58 -17.55 -8.97
C LYS A 326 6.49 -18.41 -9.84
N VAL A 327 7.79 -18.11 -9.91
CA VAL A 327 8.71 -18.84 -10.82
C VAL A 327 9.89 -19.44 -10.07
N LEU A 328 10.68 -18.62 -9.35
CA LEU A 328 11.96 -19.06 -8.82
C LEU A 328 11.79 -20.03 -7.64
N VAL A 329 10.97 -19.70 -6.65
CA VAL A 329 10.72 -20.57 -5.49
C VAL A 329 10.01 -21.88 -5.90
N PRO A 330 8.94 -21.87 -6.70
CA PRO A 330 8.34 -23.11 -7.20
C PRO A 330 9.33 -24.00 -7.97
N SER A 331 10.23 -23.41 -8.76
CA SER A 331 11.24 -24.14 -9.52
C SER A 331 12.20 -24.90 -8.62
N THR A 332 12.52 -24.41 -7.43
CA THR A 332 13.37 -25.11 -6.46
C THR A 332 12.71 -26.35 -5.85
N ASN A 333 11.39 -26.43 -5.89
CA ASN A 333 10.61 -27.54 -5.34
C ASN A 333 10.14 -28.53 -6.44
N ALA A 334 10.41 -28.23 -7.71
CA ALA A 334 10.06 -29.08 -8.84
C ALA A 334 10.96 -30.31 -8.92
N VAL A 335 10.47 -31.39 -9.56
CA VAL A 335 11.25 -32.59 -9.86
C VAL A 335 11.16 -32.87 -11.36
N PRO A 336 12.26 -32.73 -12.13
CA PRO A 336 13.59 -32.28 -11.70
C PRO A 336 13.61 -30.77 -11.33
N VAL A 337 14.56 -30.38 -10.48
CA VAL A 337 14.80 -28.99 -10.14
C VAL A 337 15.24 -28.23 -11.40
N VAL A 338 14.60 -27.11 -11.71
CA VAL A 338 14.89 -26.26 -12.85
C VAL A 338 15.15 -24.84 -12.38
N TRP A 339 16.32 -24.30 -12.73
CA TRP A 339 16.65 -22.91 -12.47
C TRP A 339 16.49 -22.06 -13.72
N ASP A 340 15.61 -21.09 -13.69
CA ASP A 340 15.43 -20.12 -14.78
C ASP A 340 16.31 -18.89 -14.55
N ALA A 341 17.55 -18.97 -15.05
CA ALA A 341 18.52 -17.88 -14.93
C ALA A 341 18.05 -16.57 -15.62
N ALA A 342 17.19 -16.66 -16.63
CA ALA A 342 16.67 -15.46 -17.31
C ALA A 342 15.63 -14.75 -16.45
N VAL A 343 14.76 -15.50 -15.77
CA VAL A 343 13.81 -14.94 -14.79
C VAL A 343 14.59 -14.36 -13.60
N ALA A 344 15.56 -15.07 -13.07
CA ALA A 344 16.40 -14.57 -11.96
C ALA A 344 17.12 -13.26 -12.33
N ALA A 345 17.68 -13.16 -13.53
CA ALA A 345 18.32 -11.93 -14.01
C ALA A 345 17.31 -10.75 -14.09
N ARG A 346 16.07 -11.00 -14.53
CA ARG A 346 15.03 -9.96 -14.58
C ARG A 346 14.59 -9.54 -13.18
N ALA A 347 14.43 -10.50 -12.25
CA ALA A 347 14.08 -10.21 -10.86
C ALA A 347 15.20 -9.37 -10.18
N ILE A 348 16.47 -9.72 -10.37
CA ILE A 348 17.62 -8.93 -9.87
C ILE A 348 17.61 -7.52 -10.47
N ALA A 349 17.40 -7.39 -11.79
CA ALA A 349 17.33 -6.08 -12.44
C ALA A 349 16.18 -5.22 -11.87
N SER A 350 15.04 -5.83 -11.53
CA SER A 350 13.95 -5.13 -10.87
C SER A 350 14.31 -4.72 -9.43
N CYS A 351 14.98 -5.57 -8.65
CA CYS A 351 15.51 -5.17 -7.35
C CYS A 351 16.49 -3.99 -7.46
N ASP A 352 17.38 -4.01 -8.44
CA ASP A 352 18.34 -2.92 -8.66
C ASP A 352 17.63 -1.62 -9.08
N GLY A 353 16.61 -1.71 -9.93
CA GLY A 353 15.72 -0.58 -10.26
C GLY A 353 15.00 -0.03 -9.05
N ALA A 354 14.45 -0.91 -8.18
CA ALA A 354 13.84 -0.53 -6.91
C ALA A 354 14.82 0.24 -6.03
N LEU A 355 16.01 -0.32 -5.80
CA LEU A 355 17.04 0.29 -4.94
C LEU A 355 17.49 1.67 -5.48
N GLU A 356 17.59 1.83 -6.82
CA GLU A 356 17.90 3.12 -7.43
C GLU A 356 16.83 4.16 -7.15
N LYS A 357 15.54 3.83 -7.38
CA LYS A 357 14.43 4.76 -7.22
C LYS A 357 14.20 5.11 -5.75
N LEU A 358 14.20 4.10 -4.87
CA LEU A 358 14.03 4.28 -3.42
C LEU A 358 15.19 5.04 -2.79
N GLY A 359 16.43 4.81 -3.24
CA GLY A 359 17.58 5.59 -2.80
C GLY A 359 17.44 7.07 -3.15
N LYS A 360 17.03 7.39 -4.37
CA LYS A 360 16.75 8.76 -4.80
C LYS A 360 15.57 9.38 -4.03
N SER A 361 14.50 8.61 -3.82
CA SER A 361 13.36 9.06 -3.00
C SER A 361 13.83 9.48 -1.60
N ALA A 362 14.60 8.65 -0.93
CA ALA A 362 15.14 8.94 0.40
C ALA A 362 16.13 10.13 0.42
N GLU A 363 16.84 10.40 -0.69
CA GLU A 363 17.70 11.58 -0.83
C GLU A 363 16.88 12.88 -0.95
N PHE A 364 15.78 12.86 -1.68
CA PHE A 364 14.87 14.01 -1.82
C PHE A 364 14.00 14.23 -0.58
N GLY A 365 13.52 13.16 0.04
CA GLY A 365 12.72 13.17 1.26
C GLY A 365 13.53 12.72 2.48
N ALA A 366 14.55 13.47 2.88
CA ALA A 366 15.56 13.09 3.90
C ALA A 366 15.04 12.77 5.32
N GLY A 367 13.80 12.43 5.50
CA GLY A 367 13.16 12.03 6.77
C GLY A 367 12.05 11.02 6.53
N ASP A 368 11.89 10.56 5.30
CA ASP A 368 10.84 9.63 4.95
C ASP A 368 11.22 8.19 5.36
N VAL A 369 10.65 7.76 6.47
CA VAL A 369 10.83 6.40 7.02
C VAL A 369 10.34 5.35 6.04
N ALA A 370 9.25 5.62 5.29
CA ALA A 370 8.65 4.66 4.38
C ALA A 370 9.59 4.30 3.21
N ALA A 371 10.30 5.29 2.64
CA ALA A 371 11.30 5.03 1.60
C ALA A 371 12.44 4.14 2.09
N HIS A 372 12.88 4.30 3.34
CA HIS A 372 13.90 3.45 3.94
C HIS A 372 13.39 2.03 4.21
N VAL A 373 12.14 1.87 4.65
CA VAL A 373 11.50 0.55 4.83
C VAL A 373 11.42 -0.16 3.48
N ALA A 374 10.87 0.49 2.46
CA ALA A 374 10.76 -0.09 1.11
C ALA A 374 12.13 -0.47 0.52
N PHE A 375 13.18 0.32 0.79
CA PHE A 375 14.54 -0.02 0.38
C PHE A 375 15.05 -1.30 1.08
N GLY A 376 14.74 -1.47 2.37
CA GLY A 376 15.02 -2.69 3.13
C GLY A 376 14.34 -3.91 2.51
N GLU A 377 13.06 -3.78 2.15
CA GLU A 377 12.29 -4.84 1.50
C GLU A 377 12.88 -5.24 0.14
N ALA A 378 13.22 -4.27 -0.71
CA ALA A 378 13.85 -4.56 -1.99
C ALA A 378 15.18 -5.35 -1.84
N ARG A 379 15.97 -5.05 -0.80
CA ARG A 379 17.16 -5.83 -0.46
C ARG A 379 16.82 -7.24 0.00
N ARG A 380 15.77 -7.39 0.78
CA ARG A 380 15.33 -8.69 1.26
C ARG A 380 14.85 -9.57 0.08
N THR A 381 14.03 -9.02 -0.82
CA THR A 381 13.65 -9.72 -2.06
C THR A 381 14.87 -10.13 -2.89
N LYS A 382 15.87 -9.25 -3.00
CA LYS A 382 17.14 -9.60 -3.69
C LYS A 382 17.87 -10.76 -3.02
N SER A 383 17.86 -10.82 -1.68
CA SER A 383 18.41 -11.97 -0.93
C SER A 383 17.65 -13.26 -1.24
N GLU A 384 16.32 -13.24 -1.32
CA GLU A 384 15.52 -14.41 -1.63
C GLU A 384 15.87 -15.02 -3.00
N ILE A 385 16.18 -14.19 -4.01
CA ILE A 385 16.63 -14.66 -5.33
C ILE A 385 17.92 -15.45 -5.20
N TYR A 386 18.92 -14.89 -4.52
CA TYR A 386 20.22 -15.55 -4.35
C TYR A 386 20.13 -16.77 -3.43
N HIS A 387 19.27 -16.74 -2.42
CA HIS A 387 18.98 -17.89 -1.57
C HIS A 387 18.38 -19.04 -2.40
N ALA A 388 17.40 -18.75 -3.28
CA ALA A 388 16.83 -19.74 -4.19
C ALA A 388 17.88 -20.30 -5.13
N GLU A 389 18.78 -19.48 -5.68
CA GLU A 389 19.92 -19.92 -6.50
C GLU A 389 20.85 -20.87 -5.73
N ALA A 390 21.25 -20.50 -4.52
CA ALA A 390 22.09 -21.32 -3.65
C ALA A 390 21.42 -22.67 -3.32
N LYS A 391 20.14 -22.67 -3.03
CA LYS A 391 19.35 -23.88 -2.78
C LYS A 391 19.34 -24.83 -3.99
N VAL A 392 19.26 -24.28 -5.22
CA VAL A 392 19.34 -25.09 -6.44
C VAL A 392 20.70 -25.78 -6.58
N TYR A 393 21.80 -25.07 -6.32
CA TYR A 393 23.15 -25.67 -6.33
C TYR A 393 23.25 -26.82 -5.31
N GLN A 394 22.72 -26.62 -4.11
CA GLN A 394 22.71 -27.64 -3.04
C GLN A 394 21.86 -28.86 -3.45
N LEU A 395 20.65 -28.66 -3.97
CA LEU A 395 19.77 -29.73 -4.42
C LEU A 395 20.33 -30.51 -5.62
N CYS A 396 21.18 -29.90 -6.43
CA CYS A 396 21.86 -30.53 -7.56
C CYS A 396 23.24 -31.10 -7.18
N ALA A 397 23.61 -31.12 -5.91
CA ALA A 397 24.93 -31.54 -5.40
C ALA A 397 26.09 -30.81 -6.11
N ARG A 398 25.97 -29.51 -6.29
CA ARG A 398 26.92 -28.62 -6.99
C ARG A 398 27.53 -27.57 -6.05
N GLU A 399 27.65 -27.84 -4.78
CA GLU A 399 28.20 -26.93 -3.77
C GLU A 399 29.68 -26.58 -4.02
N HIS A 400 30.37 -27.36 -4.84
CA HIS A 400 31.73 -27.09 -5.30
C HIS A 400 31.82 -26.03 -6.41
N ASP A 401 30.69 -25.63 -6.99
CA ASP A 401 30.64 -24.57 -8.00
C ASP A 401 30.89 -23.21 -7.34
N PRO A 402 31.83 -22.39 -7.83
CA PRO A 402 32.06 -21.05 -7.25
C PRO A 402 30.85 -20.14 -7.25
N ALA A 403 29.86 -20.39 -8.09
CA ALA A 403 28.60 -19.66 -8.12
C ALA A 403 27.76 -19.92 -6.87
N TYR A 404 27.82 -21.11 -6.28
CA TYR A 404 27.15 -21.42 -5.01
C TYR A 404 27.62 -20.50 -3.88
N GLY A 405 28.93 -20.47 -3.62
CA GLY A 405 29.47 -19.61 -2.56
C GLY A 405 29.18 -18.12 -2.78
N ARG A 406 29.19 -17.68 -4.05
CA ARG A 406 28.78 -16.32 -4.40
C ARG A 406 27.30 -16.08 -4.11
N ALA A 407 26.40 -16.98 -4.48
CA ALA A 407 24.96 -16.83 -4.21
C ALA A 407 24.68 -16.78 -2.71
N VAL A 408 25.33 -17.64 -1.89
CA VAL A 408 25.21 -17.59 -0.43
C VAL A 408 25.71 -16.24 0.13
N ALA A 409 26.86 -15.76 -0.32
CA ALA A 409 27.42 -14.50 0.14
C ALA A 409 26.57 -13.27 -0.24
N GLU A 410 26.02 -13.24 -1.45
CA GLU A 410 25.12 -12.17 -1.92
C GLU A 410 23.81 -12.17 -1.13
N ALA A 411 23.24 -13.35 -0.84
CA ALA A 411 22.03 -13.47 -0.04
C ALA A 411 22.25 -12.94 1.38
N ASP A 412 23.30 -13.40 2.10
CA ASP A 412 23.62 -12.92 3.45
C ASP A 412 23.97 -11.43 3.46
N GLY A 413 24.77 -10.98 2.47
CA GLY A 413 25.15 -9.57 2.34
C GLY A 413 23.95 -8.64 2.14
N ALA A 414 22.96 -9.04 1.36
CA ALA A 414 21.75 -8.25 1.13
C ALA A 414 20.92 -8.11 2.43
N LEU A 415 20.73 -9.20 3.19
CA LEU A 415 20.03 -9.17 4.49
C LEU A 415 20.80 -8.36 5.53
N ALA A 416 22.13 -8.56 5.60
CA ALA A 416 22.98 -7.80 6.50
C ALA A 416 22.85 -6.30 6.24
N ALA A 417 22.95 -5.90 4.97
CA ALA A 417 22.87 -4.49 4.59
C ALA A 417 21.47 -3.88 4.77
N ALA A 418 20.39 -4.68 4.68
CA ALA A 418 19.03 -4.22 4.95
C ALA A 418 18.82 -3.88 6.45
N ALA A 419 19.34 -4.71 7.34
CA ALA A 419 19.18 -4.57 8.80
C ALA A 419 20.28 -3.74 9.47
N ASP A 420 21.38 -3.37 8.79
CA ASP A 420 22.52 -2.67 9.37
C ASP A 420 22.12 -1.29 9.92
N PRO A 421 22.25 -1.06 11.23
CA PRO A 421 21.97 0.24 11.82
C PRO A 421 22.92 1.36 11.35
N ALA A 422 24.06 1.04 10.74
CA ALA A 422 25.00 2.02 10.20
C ALA A 422 24.77 2.31 8.70
N ALA A 423 23.94 1.52 8.01
CA ALA A 423 23.65 1.73 6.59
C ALA A 423 22.92 3.06 6.35
N ASN A 424 23.15 3.68 5.18
CA ASN A 424 22.45 4.91 4.80
C ASN A 424 20.97 4.68 4.53
N PHE A 425 20.60 3.49 4.04
CA PHE A 425 19.24 3.11 3.65
C PHE A 425 18.90 1.72 4.17
N GLY A 426 17.61 1.42 4.32
CA GLY A 426 17.09 0.14 4.79
C GLY A 426 16.48 0.23 6.18
N PHE A 427 16.10 -0.91 6.75
CA PHE A 427 15.41 -0.98 8.04
C PHE A 427 16.23 -0.36 9.18
N GLY A 428 17.55 -0.56 9.20
CA GLY A 428 18.41 0.07 10.21
C GLY A 428 18.36 1.60 10.13
N ALA A 429 18.34 2.18 8.94
CA ALA A 429 18.17 3.61 8.74
C ALA A 429 16.77 4.10 9.16
N ALA A 430 15.72 3.36 8.78
CA ALA A 430 14.35 3.64 9.21
C ALA A 430 14.21 3.69 10.74
N LEU A 431 14.80 2.71 11.45
CA LEU A 431 14.80 2.64 12.92
C LEU A 431 15.61 3.75 13.61
N ARG A 432 16.60 4.33 12.92
CA ARG A 432 17.28 5.55 13.44
C ARG A 432 16.38 6.78 13.35
N LEU A 433 15.54 6.88 12.32
CA LEU A 433 14.59 7.98 12.13
C LEU A 433 13.37 7.82 13.06
N ASP A 434 12.80 6.65 13.12
CA ASP A 434 11.70 6.28 14.03
C ASP A 434 11.93 4.89 14.63
N SER A 435 12.45 4.84 15.85
CA SER A 435 12.74 3.59 16.58
C SER A 435 11.49 2.79 16.95
N SER A 436 10.30 3.37 16.77
CA SER A 436 9.00 2.76 17.02
C SER A 436 8.24 2.42 15.73
N ASN A 437 8.86 2.52 14.57
CA ASN A 437 8.24 2.10 13.32
C ASN A 437 8.11 0.58 13.29
N ALA A 438 6.86 0.10 13.22
CA ALA A 438 6.55 -1.33 13.30
C ALA A 438 7.07 -2.10 12.08
N ASP A 439 6.91 -1.55 10.87
CA ASP A 439 7.35 -2.21 9.62
C ASP A 439 8.86 -2.36 9.59
N ALA A 440 9.60 -1.32 10.02
CA ALA A 440 11.04 -1.39 10.12
C ALA A 440 11.52 -2.42 11.17
N LEU A 441 10.79 -2.56 12.29
CA LEU A 441 11.10 -3.58 13.30
C LEU A 441 10.85 -4.99 12.75
N ILE A 442 9.73 -5.19 12.06
CA ILE A 442 9.35 -6.48 11.46
C ILE A 442 10.36 -6.85 10.37
N GLY A 443 10.62 -5.96 9.41
CA GLY A 443 11.55 -6.23 8.32
C GLY A 443 12.97 -6.50 8.80
N ALA A 444 13.46 -5.78 9.83
CA ALA A 444 14.74 -6.07 10.45
C ALA A 444 14.74 -7.42 11.19
N ALA A 445 13.62 -7.79 11.85
CA ALA A 445 13.47 -9.08 12.50
C ALA A 445 13.54 -10.23 11.48
N GLU A 446 12.80 -10.09 10.36
CA GLU A 446 12.83 -11.06 9.27
C GLU A 446 14.24 -11.25 8.69
N CYS A 447 14.97 -10.16 8.45
CA CYS A 447 16.35 -10.25 8.01
C CYS A 447 17.23 -11.07 8.97
N HIS A 448 17.06 -10.88 10.27
CA HIS A 448 17.81 -11.66 11.26
C HIS A 448 17.36 -13.12 11.28
N VAL A 449 16.06 -13.41 11.25
CA VAL A 449 15.56 -14.79 11.23
C VAL A 449 16.05 -15.53 9.98
N GLU A 450 15.97 -14.89 8.81
CA GLU A 450 16.46 -15.49 7.56
C GLU A 450 17.97 -15.74 7.59
N ARG A 451 18.76 -14.82 8.13
CA ARG A 451 20.20 -15.07 8.33
C ARG A 451 20.45 -16.26 9.27
N GLY A 452 19.69 -16.40 10.33
CA GLY A 452 19.73 -17.57 11.20
C GLY A 452 19.39 -18.88 10.46
N ARG A 453 18.35 -18.85 9.60
CA ARG A 453 18.00 -20.00 8.73
C ARG A 453 19.09 -20.31 7.70
N MET A 454 19.70 -19.30 7.10
CA MET A 454 20.85 -19.49 6.19
C MET A 454 22.02 -20.15 6.89
N HIS A 455 22.36 -19.75 8.11
CA HIS A 455 23.37 -20.42 8.93
C HIS A 455 22.99 -21.89 9.22
N LYS A 456 21.72 -22.16 9.47
CA LYS A 456 21.23 -23.54 9.67
C LYS A 456 21.34 -24.38 8.39
N GLN A 457 21.03 -23.80 7.23
CA GLN A 457 20.97 -24.51 5.95
C GLN A 457 22.33 -24.65 5.26
N PHE A 458 23.08 -23.57 5.16
CA PHE A 458 24.32 -23.51 4.37
C PHE A 458 25.60 -23.67 5.23
N GLY A 459 25.45 -23.64 6.54
CA GLY A 459 26.57 -23.88 7.44
C GLY A 459 27.70 -22.85 7.32
N PRO A 460 28.96 -23.30 7.36
CA PRO A 460 30.14 -22.44 7.29
C PRO A 460 30.25 -21.57 6.04
N ASP A 461 29.55 -21.93 4.97
CA ASP A 461 29.61 -21.21 3.67
C ASP A 461 29.05 -19.79 3.79
N VAL A 462 28.21 -19.51 4.77
CA VAL A 462 27.70 -18.16 5.09
C VAL A 462 28.79 -17.23 5.65
N LEU A 463 29.86 -17.79 6.22
CA LEU A 463 30.96 -17.03 6.83
C LEU A 463 32.31 -17.34 6.16
N PRO A 464 32.50 -16.99 4.88
CA PRO A 464 33.67 -17.42 4.09
C PRO A 464 35.00 -16.84 4.60
N SER A 465 34.99 -15.78 5.39
CA SER A 465 36.21 -15.13 5.92
C SER A 465 36.73 -15.70 7.22
N VAL A 466 35.98 -16.58 7.85
CA VAL A 466 36.35 -17.20 9.13
C VAL A 466 36.42 -18.70 8.90
N MET A 467 37.55 -19.33 9.12
CA MET A 467 37.61 -20.78 9.31
C MET A 467 36.75 -21.08 10.55
N CYS A 468 35.44 -21.22 10.32
CA CYS A 468 34.47 -21.34 11.39
C CYS A 468 34.61 -22.69 12.05
N GLU A 469 35.09 -22.67 13.28
CA GLU A 469 34.78 -23.74 14.22
C GLU A 469 33.24 -23.85 14.30
N TYR A 470 32.74 -25.07 14.34
CA TYR A 470 31.29 -25.38 14.43
C TYR A 470 30.56 -24.54 15.49
N ASP A 471 31.22 -24.30 16.62
CA ASP A 471 30.69 -23.49 17.75
C ASP A 471 30.45 -22.02 17.39
N ALA A 472 31.33 -21.42 16.59
CA ALA A 472 31.15 -20.03 16.14
C ALA A 472 29.94 -19.89 15.20
N HIS A 473 29.74 -20.88 14.32
CA HIS A 473 28.60 -20.95 13.43
C HIS A 473 27.27 -21.09 14.20
N VAL A 474 27.20 -22.03 15.16
CA VAL A 474 26.02 -22.24 16.02
C VAL A 474 25.75 -21.00 16.88
N SER A 475 26.80 -20.36 17.39
CA SER A 475 26.66 -19.09 18.14
C SER A 475 26.08 -17.96 17.28
N SER A 476 26.56 -17.80 16.04
CA SER A 476 26.04 -16.80 15.10
C SER A 476 24.57 -17.06 14.79
N MET A 477 24.20 -18.31 14.45
CA MET A 477 22.83 -18.72 14.20
C MET A 477 21.90 -18.35 15.38
N ARG A 478 22.28 -18.73 16.60
CA ARG A 478 21.51 -18.42 17.81
C ARG A 478 21.38 -16.92 18.05
N SER A 479 22.45 -16.16 17.83
CA SER A 479 22.45 -14.71 17.96
C SER A 479 21.46 -14.06 17.00
N HIS A 480 21.40 -14.54 15.76
CA HIS A 480 20.45 -14.04 14.79
C HIS A 480 19.00 -14.34 15.18
N PHE A 481 18.67 -15.55 15.59
CA PHE A 481 17.32 -15.89 16.04
C PHE A 481 16.92 -15.09 17.29
N ALA A 482 17.80 -14.95 18.26
CA ALA A 482 17.54 -14.13 19.46
C ALA A 482 17.27 -12.67 19.10
N ARG A 483 18.07 -12.10 18.17
CA ARG A 483 17.88 -10.73 17.72
C ARG A 483 16.59 -10.54 16.93
N GLY A 484 16.25 -11.47 16.06
CA GLY A 484 14.97 -11.48 15.33
C GLY A 484 13.78 -11.49 16.28
N TRP A 485 13.80 -12.40 17.26
CA TRP A 485 12.77 -12.45 18.31
C TRP A 485 12.67 -11.14 19.10
N GLU A 486 13.78 -10.56 19.54
CA GLU A 486 13.78 -9.27 20.27
C GLU A 486 13.08 -8.15 19.49
N LEU A 487 13.33 -8.07 18.19
CA LEU A 487 12.70 -7.07 17.31
C LEU A 487 11.21 -7.33 17.12
N TYR A 488 10.80 -8.58 16.91
CA TYR A 488 9.39 -8.96 16.86
C TYR A 488 8.65 -8.67 18.17
N ALA A 489 9.27 -8.98 19.31
CA ALA A 489 8.69 -8.69 20.63
C ALA A 489 8.42 -7.18 20.79
N ARG A 490 9.37 -6.34 20.37
CA ARG A 490 9.18 -4.88 20.37
C ARG A 490 8.03 -4.44 19.42
N ALA A 491 7.92 -5.03 18.25
CA ALA A 491 6.82 -4.73 17.32
C ALA A 491 5.47 -5.14 17.92
N LEU A 492 5.38 -6.32 18.56
CA LEU A 492 4.17 -6.78 19.24
C LEU A 492 3.80 -5.92 20.45
N ASP A 493 4.77 -5.46 21.23
CA ASP A 493 4.55 -4.53 22.35
C ASP A 493 3.98 -3.19 21.88
N LEU A 494 4.47 -2.67 20.77
CA LEU A 494 3.92 -1.47 20.14
C LEU A 494 2.48 -1.66 19.72
N ALA A 495 2.12 -2.85 19.21
CA ALA A 495 0.74 -3.17 18.88
C ALA A 495 -0.16 -3.30 20.12
N ALA A 496 0.33 -3.91 21.18
CA ALA A 496 -0.42 -4.08 22.42
C ALA A 496 -0.65 -2.75 23.15
N GLY A 497 0.36 -1.85 23.10
CA GLY A 497 0.29 -0.49 23.63
C GLY A 497 -0.24 0.54 22.66
N ALA A 498 -0.78 0.12 21.51
CA ALA A 498 -0.98 0.94 20.34
C ALA A 498 -1.66 2.28 20.62
N ASN A 499 -0.90 3.32 20.36
CA ASN A 499 -1.49 4.59 19.99
C ASN A 499 -1.88 4.49 18.51
N PRO A 500 -3.17 4.27 18.19
CA PRO A 500 -3.67 4.08 16.83
C PRO A 500 -3.42 5.28 15.91
N ARG A 501 -2.90 6.38 16.45
CA ARG A 501 -2.52 7.59 15.71
C ARG A 501 -1.24 7.43 14.90
N LYS A 502 -0.40 6.41 15.19
CA LYS A 502 0.91 6.30 14.58
C LYS A 502 0.97 5.33 13.40
N ASP A 503 0.19 4.27 13.43
CA ASP A 503 0.19 3.31 12.32
C ASP A 503 -1.10 2.46 12.29
N PRO A 504 -2.12 2.84 11.50
CA PRO A 504 -3.33 2.03 11.35
C PRO A 504 -3.12 0.79 10.47
N GLY A 505 -2.13 0.78 9.58
CA GLY A 505 -1.91 -0.30 8.62
C GLY A 505 -1.40 -1.58 9.27
N TRP A 506 -0.50 -1.47 10.22
CA TRP A 506 0.09 -2.62 10.89
C TRP A 506 -0.92 -3.52 11.66
N ALA A 507 -2.07 -2.97 12.02
CA ALA A 507 -3.11 -3.73 12.69
C ALA A 507 -3.74 -4.82 11.81
N SER A 508 -3.70 -4.69 10.47
CA SER A 508 -4.32 -5.64 9.54
C SER A 508 -3.58 -6.97 9.44
N ASP A 509 -2.25 -6.95 9.61
CA ASP A 509 -1.41 -8.13 9.40
C ASP A 509 -0.96 -8.77 10.73
N ARG A 510 -1.60 -8.39 11.84
CA ARG A 510 -1.23 -8.82 13.19
C ARG A 510 -1.19 -10.33 13.37
N LEU A 511 -2.06 -11.07 12.70
CA LEU A 511 -2.09 -12.53 12.82
C LEU A 511 -0.87 -13.16 12.17
N GLU A 512 -0.47 -12.66 11.00
CA GLU A 512 0.75 -13.12 10.31
C GLU A 512 2.00 -12.73 11.09
N VAL A 513 2.08 -11.48 11.54
CA VAL A 513 3.20 -11.01 12.38
C VAL A 513 3.30 -11.82 13.67
N ALA A 514 2.18 -12.13 14.31
CA ALA A 514 2.16 -12.96 15.52
C ALA A 514 2.60 -14.41 15.24
N TYR A 515 2.25 -14.96 14.07
CA TYR A 515 2.73 -16.27 13.63
C TYR A 515 4.25 -16.27 13.39
N ASN A 516 4.75 -15.31 12.62
CA ASN A 516 6.18 -15.18 12.35
C ASN A 516 6.99 -14.92 13.64
N ALA A 517 6.43 -14.12 14.56
CA ALA A 517 7.02 -13.90 15.87
C ALA A 517 7.06 -15.19 16.70
N ALA A 518 6.04 -16.05 16.62
CA ALA A 518 6.03 -17.34 17.29
C ALA A 518 7.11 -18.29 16.74
N CYS A 519 7.30 -18.30 15.40
CA CYS A 519 8.40 -19.04 14.77
C CYS A 519 9.77 -18.52 15.25
N ALA A 520 9.97 -17.19 15.25
CA ALA A 520 11.19 -16.56 15.72
C ALA A 520 11.47 -16.87 17.22
N ALA A 521 10.45 -16.81 18.07
CA ALA A 521 10.54 -17.17 19.49
C ALA A 521 10.92 -18.65 19.66
N CYS A 522 10.30 -19.55 18.90
CA CYS A 522 10.63 -20.98 18.92
C CYS A 522 12.09 -21.24 18.52
N LEU A 523 12.57 -20.61 17.43
CA LEU A 523 13.94 -20.71 16.96
C LEU A 523 14.96 -20.10 17.96
N ALA A 524 14.54 -19.08 18.71
CA ALA A 524 15.32 -18.48 19.78
C ALA A 524 15.35 -19.31 21.08
N GLY A 525 14.46 -20.32 21.20
CA GLY A 525 14.32 -21.17 22.39
C GLY A 525 13.29 -20.69 23.42
N GLU A 526 12.52 -19.64 23.11
CA GLU A 526 11.47 -19.07 23.96
C GLU A 526 10.14 -19.82 23.77
N LEU A 527 10.16 -21.14 24.12
CA LEU A 527 9.10 -22.08 23.75
C LEU A 527 7.72 -21.78 24.35
N ASP A 528 7.68 -21.28 25.60
CA ASP A 528 6.40 -20.94 26.25
C ASP A 528 5.76 -19.73 25.60
N THR A 529 6.57 -18.74 25.23
CA THR A 529 6.10 -17.56 24.50
C THR A 529 5.60 -17.94 23.10
N ALA A 530 6.36 -18.77 22.38
CA ALA A 530 5.95 -19.28 21.06
C ALA A 530 4.60 -19.99 21.12
N ARG A 531 4.39 -20.85 22.15
CA ARG A 531 3.13 -21.57 22.35
C ARG A 531 1.96 -20.62 22.59
N GLY A 532 2.12 -19.62 23.47
CA GLY A 532 1.08 -18.63 23.75
C GLY A 532 0.68 -17.78 22.54
N LEU A 533 1.66 -17.39 21.71
CA LEU A 533 1.39 -16.68 20.45
C LEU A 533 0.62 -17.56 19.46
N LEU A 534 1.03 -18.83 19.28
CA LEU A 534 0.33 -19.77 18.38
C LEU A 534 -1.10 -20.06 18.83
N GLU A 535 -1.33 -20.23 20.14
CA GLU A 535 -2.68 -20.40 20.70
C GLU A 535 -3.57 -19.19 20.34
N SER A 536 -3.04 -17.99 20.42
CA SER A 536 -3.76 -16.77 20.05
C SER A 536 -4.03 -16.69 18.54
N VAL A 537 -3.04 -17.03 17.71
CA VAL A 537 -3.18 -17.05 16.25
C VAL A 537 -4.23 -18.08 15.81
N VAL A 538 -4.20 -19.29 16.35
CA VAL A 538 -5.19 -20.34 16.06
C VAL A 538 -6.60 -19.94 16.50
N ALA A 539 -6.73 -19.37 17.71
CA ALA A 539 -8.01 -18.91 18.22
C ALA A 539 -8.65 -17.83 17.33
N CYS A 540 -7.83 -17.02 16.66
CA CYS A 540 -8.28 -15.98 15.73
C CYS A 540 -8.41 -16.48 14.27
N GLY A 541 -8.13 -17.76 13.99
CA GLY A 541 -8.22 -18.33 12.65
C GLY A 541 -7.08 -17.96 11.71
N GLY A 542 -5.95 -17.45 12.24
CA GLY A 542 -4.77 -17.06 11.44
C GLY A 542 -3.89 -18.23 11.00
N ALA A 543 -4.02 -19.39 11.62
CA ALA A 543 -3.36 -20.62 11.17
C ALA A 543 -4.17 -21.85 11.57
N THR A 544 -4.07 -22.93 10.78
CA THR A 544 -4.63 -24.22 11.14
C THR A 544 -3.57 -25.11 11.80
N LYS A 545 -4.04 -26.16 12.49
CA LYS A 545 -3.13 -27.12 13.11
C LYS A 545 -2.21 -27.78 12.09
N GLU A 546 -2.73 -28.07 10.90
CA GLU A 546 -1.99 -28.70 9.82
C GLU A 546 -0.83 -27.81 9.34
N VAL A 547 -1.04 -26.50 9.26
CA VAL A 547 0.01 -25.53 8.92
C VAL A 547 1.09 -25.49 9.99
N ILE A 548 0.69 -25.45 11.27
CA ILE A 548 1.62 -25.44 12.41
C ILE A 548 2.42 -26.74 12.47
N ASP A 549 1.76 -27.90 12.26
CA ASP A 549 2.40 -29.21 12.31
C ASP A 549 3.38 -29.42 11.13
N ALA A 550 3.21 -28.71 10.03
CA ALA A 550 4.08 -28.79 8.86
C ALA A 550 5.27 -27.80 8.90
N ASP A 551 5.25 -26.81 9.81
CA ASP A 551 6.27 -25.78 9.87
C ASP A 551 7.51 -26.25 10.63
N ALA A 552 8.64 -26.36 9.93
CA ALA A 552 9.92 -26.83 10.49
C ALA A 552 10.54 -25.89 11.55
N ASP A 553 10.14 -24.61 11.58
CA ASP A 553 10.62 -23.67 12.59
C ASP A 553 9.99 -23.93 13.96
N LEU A 554 8.88 -24.67 13.99
CA LEU A 554 8.15 -25.04 15.20
C LEU A 554 8.48 -26.46 15.71
N ASP A 555 9.50 -27.14 15.13
CA ASP A 555 9.90 -28.50 15.52
C ASP A 555 10.18 -28.64 17.03
N ALA A 556 10.80 -27.61 17.64
CA ALA A 556 11.12 -27.64 19.06
C ALA A 556 9.87 -27.64 19.99
N LEU A 557 8.70 -27.27 19.49
CA LEU A 557 7.44 -27.35 20.26
C LEU A 557 6.80 -28.74 20.20
N ARG A 558 7.22 -29.59 19.25
CA ARG A 558 6.70 -30.95 19.04
C ARG A 558 7.50 -32.03 19.80
N GLY A 559 8.72 -31.72 20.22
CA GLY A 559 9.60 -32.60 21.03
C GLY A 559 9.48 -32.31 22.48
#